data_43b4f525ceaaef884e41614a796f0e9d
#
_entry.id   43b4f525ceaaef884e41614a796f0e9d
#
_cell.length_a   1.000
_cell.length_b   1.000
_cell.length_c   1.000
_cell.angle_alpha   90.00
_cell.angle_beta   90.00
_cell.angle_gamma   90.00
#
_symmetry.space_group_name_H-M   'P 1'
#
loop_
_entity.id
_entity.type
_entity.pdbx_description
1 polymer ?
#
loop_
_entity_poly.entity_id
_entity_poly.type
_entity_poly.pdbx_seq_one_letter_code
_entity_poly.pdbx_strand_id
1 'polypeptide(L)'
;IPVEWLPDNHFLSEPGEFSDWLAGRKVPIMEHWYRKIRKRLGVLMEPDGKPAGGEWNFDKLNRKAFKAKGPEVTFEPIQFEADDITTRVRKDVAQYLNLVGEDALDYWPVNREQARQVLNDFIEHKLPHFGDYQDAMWTAEPWLYHARLGSALNLKLLHPAEVIHAAESAWRSGHAPINAVEGFIRQILGWREYVRGIYWLKMPEYENENYLGADRKLPWLYWGGET
;
A
#
# COMPACT_ATOMS: atom_id res chain seq x y z
N ILE A 1 8.92 31.69 20.65
CA ILE A 1 9.43 30.32 20.75
C ILE A 1 9.99 29.97 19.37
N PRO A 2 11.26 29.55 19.26
CA PRO A 2 11.80 29.10 17.98
C PRO A 2 11.06 27.82 17.53
N VAL A 3 10.67 27.79 16.26
CA VAL A 3 9.99 26.65 15.63
C VAL A 3 10.93 26.08 14.57
N GLU A 4 11.18 24.79 14.65
CA GLU A 4 11.94 24.03 13.66
C GLU A 4 10.97 23.20 12.82
N TRP A 5 11.06 23.31 11.49
CA TRP A 5 10.29 22.51 10.57
C TRP A 5 11.10 21.31 10.14
N LEU A 6 10.63 20.12 10.53
CA LEU A 6 11.23 18.86 10.11
C LEU A 6 10.55 18.35 8.83
N PRO A 7 11.30 17.76 7.88
CA PRO A 7 10.71 17.15 6.70
C PRO A 7 9.89 15.91 7.09
N ASP A 8 8.82 15.64 6.33
CA ASP A 8 8.09 14.37 6.44
C ASP A 8 8.88 13.26 5.75
N ASN A 9 9.61 12.49 6.54
CA ASN A 9 10.42 11.36 6.05
C ASN A 9 9.60 10.08 5.78
N HIS A 10 8.28 10.13 5.96
CA HIS A 10 7.39 8.98 5.77
C HIS A 10 6.95 8.77 4.32
N PHE A 11 7.34 9.69 3.47
CA PHE A 11 7.35 9.56 2.02
C PHE A 11 8.79 9.64 1.52
N LEU A 12 9.04 9.06 0.37
CA LEU A 12 10.38 8.94 -0.18
C LEU A 12 10.71 10.02 -1.22
N SER A 13 9.73 10.87 -1.56
CA SER A 13 9.91 12.05 -2.40
C SER A 13 9.59 13.32 -1.62
N GLU A 14 10.30 14.40 -1.93
CA GLU A 14 10.00 15.73 -1.38
C GLU A 14 8.75 16.33 -2.06
N PRO A 15 7.97 17.19 -1.36
CA PRO A 15 6.75 17.79 -1.93
C PRO A 15 6.98 18.49 -3.28
N GLY A 16 8.05 19.28 -3.41
CA GLY A 16 8.40 19.99 -4.65
C GLY A 16 8.94 19.11 -5.78
N GLU A 17 9.46 17.92 -5.46
CA GLU A 17 10.12 17.07 -6.45
C GLU A 17 9.18 16.58 -7.55
N PHE A 18 7.90 16.40 -7.23
CA PHE A 18 6.88 15.99 -8.18
C PHE A 18 6.52 17.13 -9.15
N SER A 19 6.33 18.34 -8.64
CA SER A 19 6.05 19.52 -9.47
C SER A 19 7.21 19.84 -10.41
N ASP A 20 8.44 19.76 -9.92
CA ASP A 20 9.64 19.95 -10.73
C ASP A 20 9.76 18.88 -11.84
N TRP A 21 9.48 17.63 -11.51
CA TRP A 21 9.46 16.56 -12.49
C TRP A 21 8.37 16.75 -13.54
N LEU A 22 7.21 17.31 -13.15
CA LEU A 22 6.09 17.52 -14.06
C LEU A 22 6.30 18.76 -14.96
N ALA A 23 7.18 19.69 -14.56
CA ALA A 23 7.46 20.91 -15.34
C ALA A 23 7.81 20.56 -16.79
N GLY A 24 7.09 21.17 -17.74
CA GLY A 24 7.25 20.92 -19.17
C GLY A 24 6.61 19.62 -19.70
N ARG A 25 5.96 18.84 -18.85
CA ARG A 25 5.20 17.63 -19.25
C ARG A 25 3.72 17.96 -19.37
N LYS A 26 3.06 17.41 -20.40
CA LYS A 26 1.62 17.64 -20.62
C LYS A 26 0.73 16.82 -19.67
N VAL A 27 1.17 15.62 -19.31
CA VAL A 27 0.38 14.66 -18.53
C VAL A 27 1.28 13.96 -17.52
N PRO A 28 0.89 13.92 -16.25
CA PRO A 28 1.57 13.09 -15.26
C PRO A 28 1.28 11.60 -15.53
N ILE A 29 2.30 10.80 -15.79
CA ILE A 29 2.18 9.35 -15.97
C ILE A 29 2.92 8.68 -14.82
N MET A 30 2.18 7.91 -14.01
CA MET A 30 2.71 7.25 -12.81
C MET A 30 3.94 6.39 -13.11
N GLU A 31 3.93 5.63 -14.17
CA GLU A 31 5.06 4.78 -14.59
C GLU A 31 6.36 5.59 -14.78
N HIS A 32 6.28 6.80 -15.36
CA HIS A 32 7.47 7.65 -15.55
C HIS A 32 7.99 8.23 -14.24
N TRP A 33 7.08 8.57 -13.32
CA TRP A 33 7.43 8.99 -11.97
C TRP A 33 8.09 7.85 -11.19
N TYR A 34 7.51 6.67 -11.22
CA TYR A 34 8.03 5.48 -10.58
C TYR A 34 9.46 5.14 -11.05
N ARG A 35 9.72 5.16 -12.36
CA ARG A 35 11.07 4.95 -12.91
C ARG A 35 12.08 5.98 -12.42
N LYS A 36 11.68 7.26 -12.31
CA LYS A 36 12.52 8.32 -11.77
C LYS A 36 12.92 8.01 -10.32
N ILE A 37 11.93 7.68 -9.48
CA ILE A 37 12.18 7.42 -8.06
C ILE A 37 13.00 6.14 -7.86
N ARG A 38 12.71 5.07 -8.61
CA ARG A 38 13.54 3.84 -8.60
C ARG A 38 15.01 4.12 -8.88
N LYS A 39 15.29 4.88 -9.93
CA LYS A 39 16.68 5.27 -10.28
C LYS A 39 17.33 6.06 -9.17
N ARG A 40 16.63 7.04 -8.60
CA ARG A 40 17.17 7.90 -7.55
C ARG A 40 17.50 7.13 -6.28
N LEU A 41 16.65 6.16 -5.91
CA LEU A 41 16.79 5.38 -4.68
C LEU A 41 17.57 4.06 -4.86
N GLY A 42 17.88 3.68 -6.10
CA GLY A 42 18.54 2.41 -6.40
C GLY A 42 17.65 1.17 -6.19
N VAL A 43 16.33 1.33 -6.07
CA VAL A 43 15.39 0.24 -5.79
C VAL A 43 15.14 -0.59 -7.05
N LEU A 44 15.33 -1.92 -6.95
CA LEU A 44 15.26 -2.86 -8.08
C LEU A 44 16.09 -2.39 -9.27
N MET A 45 17.30 -1.91 -9.00
CA MET A 45 18.27 -1.48 -10.01
C MET A 45 19.49 -2.38 -9.98
N GLU A 46 20.07 -2.61 -11.15
CA GLU A 46 21.37 -3.27 -11.31
C GLU A 46 22.51 -2.25 -11.24
N PRO A 47 23.75 -2.69 -10.95
CA PRO A 47 24.90 -1.79 -10.87
C PRO A 47 25.19 -0.99 -12.15
N ASP A 48 24.76 -1.47 -13.31
CA ASP A 48 24.89 -0.80 -14.60
C ASP A 48 23.78 0.24 -14.86
N GLY A 49 22.91 0.47 -13.86
CA GLY A 49 21.81 1.44 -13.94
C GLY A 49 20.56 0.96 -14.71
N LYS A 50 20.54 -0.31 -15.11
CA LYS A 50 19.35 -0.92 -15.71
C LYS A 50 18.38 -1.43 -14.62
N PRO A 51 17.09 -1.61 -14.97
CA PRO A 51 16.15 -2.21 -14.05
C PRO A 51 16.49 -3.68 -13.81
N ALA A 52 16.35 -4.10 -12.56
CA ALA A 52 16.50 -5.50 -12.17
C ALA A 52 15.56 -6.40 -12.97
N GLY A 53 16.04 -7.55 -13.38
CA GLY A 53 15.30 -8.48 -14.25
C GLY A 53 15.13 -8.00 -15.70
N GLY A 54 15.77 -6.89 -16.11
CA GLY A 54 15.79 -6.38 -17.48
C GLY A 54 14.59 -5.51 -17.87
N GLU A 55 13.52 -5.49 -17.08
CA GLU A 55 12.29 -4.78 -17.40
C GLU A 55 11.90 -3.79 -16.29
N TRP A 56 11.23 -2.69 -16.70
CA TRP A 56 10.72 -1.71 -15.75
C TRP A 56 9.42 -2.15 -15.07
N ASN A 57 8.68 -3.04 -15.69
CA ASN A 57 7.33 -3.40 -15.30
C ASN A 57 7.06 -4.86 -15.71
N PHE A 58 6.65 -5.66 -14.74
CA PHE A 58 6.34 -7.08 -14.92
C PHE A 58 4.84 -7.37 -14.87
N ASP A 59 3.98 -6.38 -15.00
CA ASP A 59 2.52 -6.50 -14.85
C ASP A 59 1.89 -7.53 -15.79
N LYS A 60 2.50 -7.76 -16.94
CA LYS A 60 2.07 -8.79 -17.90
C LYS A 60 2.15 -10.23 -17.36
N LEU A 61 2.97 -10.46 -16.34
CA LEU A 61 3.13 -11.77 -15.68
C LEU A 61 2.19 -11.92 -14.47
N ASN A 62 1.52 -10.84 -14.08
CA ASN A 62 0.65 -10.76 -12.92
C ASN A 62 -0.83 -10.98 -13.30
N ARG A 63 -1.71 -10.94 -12.29
CA ARG A 63 -3.18 -10.94 -12.44
C ARG A 63 -3.76 -12.24 -12.97
N LYS A 64 -3.33 -13.37 -12.41
CA LYS A 64 -3.94 -14.67 -12.66
C LYS A 64 -5.29 -14.77 -11.95
N ALA A 65 -6.21 -15.53 -12.55
CA ALA A 65 -7.45 -15.93 -11.90
C ALA A 65 -7.29 -17.26 -11.16
N PHE A 66 -8.04 -17.44 -10.07
CA PHE A 66 -8.16 -18.75 -9.45
C PHE A 66 -8.89 -19.73 -10.38
N LYS A 67 -8.53 -21.00 -10.27
CA LYS A 67 -9.27 -22.09 -10.92
C LYS A 67 -10.63 -22.27 -10.23
N ALA A 68 -11.50 -23.09 -10.81
CA ALA A 68 -12.85 -23.35 -10.31
C ALA A 68 -12.93 -23.81 -8.84
N LYS A 69 -11.86 -24.38 -8.30
CA LYS A 69 -11.76 -24.82 -6.91
C LYS A 69 -11.36 -23.69 -5.93
N GLY A 70 -11.05 -22.49 -6.43
CA GLY A 70 -10.58 -21.38 -5.62
C GLY A 70 -9.08 -21.42 -5.32
N PRO A 71 -8.64 -20.63 -4.31
CA PRO A 71 -7.25 -20.59 -3.87
C PRO A 71 -6.81 -21.95 -3.30
N GLU A 72 -5.59 -22.36 -3.63
CA GLU A 72 -5.01 -23.61 -3.10
C GLU A 72 -4.55 -23.45 -1.65
N VAL A 73 -4.22 -22.22 -1.25
CA VAL A 73 -3.79 -21.87 0.11
C VAL A 73 -4.58 -20.66 0.57
N THR A 74 -5.10 -20.74 1.78
CA THR A 74 -5.74 -19.63 2.48
C THR A 74 -4.86 -19.18 3.64
N PHE A 75 -4.92 -17.89 3.96
CA PHE A 75 -4.09 -17.29 5.01
C PHE A 75 -4.98 -16.60 6.03
N GLU A 76 -4.91 -17.09 7.26
CA GLU A 76 -5.48 -16.36 8.38
C GLU A 76 -4.50 -15.23 8.79
N PRO A 77 -5.01 -14.03 9.08
CA PRO A 77 -4.16 -12.95 9.57
C PRO A 77 -3.66 -13.26 11.00
N ILE A 78 -2.48 -12.74 11.31
CA ILE A 78 -1.97 -12.76 12.68
C ILE A 78 -2.97 -12.03 13.59
N GLN A 79 -3.29 -12.65 14.73
CA GLN A 79 -4.10 -12.04 15.78
C GLN A 79 -3.21 -11.51 16.89
N PHE A 80 -3.61 -10.38 17.45
CA PHE A 80 -2.92 -9.69 18.53
C PHE A 80 -3.84 -9.58 19.74
N GLU A 81 -3.34 -9.95 20.90
CA GLU A 81 -4.04 -9.69 22.16
C GLU A 81 -4.13 -8.18 22.41
N ALA A 82 -5.34 -7.72 22.79
CA ALA A 82 -5.55 -6.31 23.11
C ALA A 82 -4.90 -5.99 24.47
N ASP A 83 -4.00 -5.00 24.46
CA ASP A 83 -3.47 -4.42 25.71
C ASP A 83 -4.51 -3.49 26.41
N ASP A 84 -4.18 -2.99 27.57
CA ASP A 84 -5.05 -2.10 28.37
C ASP A 84 -5.41 -0.82 27.61
N ILE A 85 -4.50 -0.28 26.79
CA ILE A 85 -4.73 0.92 25.98
C ILE A 85 -5.74 0.60 24.89
N THR A 86 -5.51 -0.46 24.15
CA THR A 86 -6.40 -0.92 23.07
C THR A 86 -7.79 -1.21 23.62
N THR A 87 -7.89 -1.92 24.75
CA THR A 87 -9.16 -2.24 25.42
C THR A 87 -9.93 -0.98 25.81
N ARG A 88 -9.25 0.04 26.36
CA ARG A 88 -9.87 1.31 26.69
C ARG A 88 -10.35 2.08 25.48
N VAL A 89 -9.52 2.17 24.45
CA VAL A 89 -9.88 2.87 23.19
C VAL A 89 -11.09 2.21 22.52
N ARG A 90 -11.17 0.87 22.51
CA ARG A 90 -12.36 0.15 21.98
C ARG A 90 -13.64 0.53 22.71
N LYS A 91 -13.60 0.64 24.04
CA LYS A 91 -14.75 1.12 24.86
C LYS A 91 -15.14 2.55 24.52
N ASP A 92 -14.15 3.43 24.42
CA ASP A 92 -14.40 4.85 24.09
C ASP A 92 -14.99 4.98 22.68
N VAL A 93 -14.47 4.26 21.70
CA VAL A 93 -15.01 4.24 20.32
C VAL A 93 -16.46 3.74 20.32
N ALA A 94 -16.75 2.62 20.99
CA ALA A 94 -18.10 2.07 21.06
C ALA A 94 -19.09 3.00 21.79
N GLN A 95 -18.61 3.77 22.77
CA GLN A 95 -19.43 4.70 23.55
C GLN A 95 -19.74 6.00 22.79
N TYR A 96 -18.78 6.56 22.07
CA TYR A 96 -18.88 7.92 21.53
C TYR A 96 -19.12 7.97 20.01
N LEU A 97 -18.90 6.87 19.30
CA LEU A 97 -19.00 6.82 17.85
C LEU A 97 -20.02 5.76 17.41
N ASN A 98 -20.93 6.17 16.52
CA ASN A 98 -21.82 5.23 15.84
C ASN A 98 -21.20 4.87 14.48
N LEU A 99 -20.42 3.81 14.44
CA LEU A 99 -19.67 3.39 13.26
C LEU A 99 -20.35 2.21 12.58
N VAL A 100 -20.14 2.12 11.27
CA VAL A 100 -20.52 0.96 10.45
C VAL A 100 -19.38 -0.06 10.48
N GLY A 101 -19.72 -1.34 10.55
CA GLY A 101 -18.78 -2.45 10.53
C GLY A 101 -18.65 -3.15 11.87
N GLU A 102 -17.74 -4.12 11.91
CA GLU A 102 -17.47 -4.94 13.08
C GLU A 102 -16.18 -4.51 13.76
N ASP A 103 -16.09 -4.74 15.06
CA ASP A 103 -14.86 -4.57 15.84
C ASP A 103 -13.93 -5.75 15.62
N ALA A 104 -13.16 -5.70 14.53
CA ALA A 104 -12.16 -6.70 14.15
C ALA A 104 -10.73 -6.22 14.41
N LEU A 105 -10.49 -5.44 15.46
CA LEU A 105 -9.19 -4.82 15.74
C LEU A 105 -8.08 -5.80 16.04
N ASP A 106 -8.38 -7.00 16.50
CA ASP A 106 -7.38 -8.02 16.85
C ASP A 106 -6.51 -8.46 15.66
N TYR A 107 -6.96 -8.21 14.43
CA TYR A 107 -6.22 -8.47 13.20
C TYR A 107 -5.36 -7.30 12.72
N TRP A 108 -5.34 -6.16 13.42
CA TRP A 108 -4.61 -4.98 13.01
C TRP A 108 -3.52 -4.62 14.01
N PRO A 109 -2.29 -4.34 13.54
CA PRO A 109 -1.21 -3.95 14.42
C PRO A 109 -1.47 -2.54 15.01
N VAL A 110 -1.30 -2.41 16.33
CA VAL A 110 -1.44 -1.14 17.05
C VAL A 110 -0.09 -0.56 17.48
N ASN A 111 0.99 -1.29 17.30
CA ASN A 111 2.34 -0.83 17.60
C ASN A 111 3.35 -1.32 16.54
N ARG A 112 4.58 -0.80 16.62
CA ARG A 112 5.63 -1.10 15.64
C ARG A 112 6.02 -2.58 15.61
N GLU A 113 6.11 -3.23 16.76
CA GLU A 113 6.51 -4.64 16.85
C GLU A 113 5.48 -5.54 16.12
N GLN A 114 4.20 -5.34 16.39
CA GLN A 114 3.11 -6.03 15.70
C GLN A 114 3.11 -5.73 14.19
N ALA A 115 3.37 -4.48 13.81
CA ALA A 115 3.45 -4.10 12.40
C ALA A 115 4.59 -4.81 11.66
N ARG A 116 5.74 -5.02 12.32
CA ARG A 116 6.85 -5.82 11.77
C ARG A 116 6.52 -7.29 11.66
N GLN A 117 5.75 -7.84 12.60
CA GLN A 117 5.26 -9.22 12.49
C GLN A 117 4.36 -9.39 11.25
N VAL A 118 3.44 -8.46 11.01
CA VAL A 118 2.60 -8.46 9.79
C VAL A 118 3.45 -8.33 8.52
N LEU A 119 4.47 -7.47 8.52
CA LEU A 119 5.39 -7.36 7.40
C LEU A 119 6.14 -8.68 7.13
N ASN A 120 6.67 -9.29 8.17
CA ASN A 120 7.40 -10.56 8.04
C ASN A 120 6.50 -11.69 7.53
N ASP A 121 5.27 -11.80 8.06
CA ASP A 121 4.27 -12.76 7.60
C ASP A 121 3.94 -12.58 6.11
N PHE A 122 3.76 -11.33 5.69
CA PHE A 122 3.53 -11.02 4.28
C PHE A 122 4.70 -11.42 3.39
N ILE A 123 5.92 -11.04 3.77
CA ILE A 123 7.15 -11.35 3.01
C ILE A 123 7.34 -12.86 2.88
N GLU A 124 7.15 -13.59 3.97
CA GLU A 124 7.41 -15.03 4.02
C GLU A 124 6.36 -15.84 3.27
N HIS A 125 5.09 -15.53 3.45
CA HIS A 125 4.01 -16.42 3.02
C HIS A 125 3.20 -15.91 1.82
N LYS A 126 3.07 -14.61 1.63
CA LYS A 126 2.14 -14.03 0.65
C LYS A 126 2.83 -13.37 -0.53
N LEU A 127 3.97 -12.70 -0.30
CA LEU A 127 4.70 -12.01 -1.34
C LEU A 127 5.09 -12.92 -2.53
N PRO A 128 5.50 -14.19 -2.35
CA PRO A 128 5.80 -15.07 -3.48
C PRO A 128 4.66 -15.23 -4.49
N HIS A 129 3.42 -15.09 -4.04
CA HIS A 129 2.20 -15.23 -4.85
C HIS A 129 1.50 -13.90 -5.14
N PHE A 130 1.98 -12.81 -4.55
CA PHE A 130 1.32 -11.50 -4.62
C PHE A 130 1.10 -11.04 -6.06
N GLY A 131 2.09 -11.14 -6.93
CA GLY A 131 1.96 -10.75 -8.33
C GLY A 131 0.86 -11.52 -9.06
N ASP A 132 0.78 -12.82 -8.83
CA ASP A 132 -0.21 -13.68 -9.46
C ASP A 132 -1.65 -13.29 -9.05
N TYR A 133 -1.88 -12.97 -7.76
CA TYR A 133 -3.21 -12.88 -7.18
C TYR A 133 -3.54 -11.54 -6.51
N GLN A 134 -2.74 -10.49 -6.71
CA GLN A 134 -2.95 -9.18 -6.09
C GLN A 134 -4.34 -8.57 -6.33
N ASP A 135 -4.95 -8.87 -7.49
CA ASP A 135 -6.27 -8.35 -7.89
C ASP A 135 -7.36 -9.44 -7.83
N ALA A 136 -7.02 -10.65 -7.38
CA ALA A 136 -7.96 -11.75 -7.31
C ALA A 136 -8.91 -11.60 -6.11
N MET A 137 -10.15 -12.01 -6.31
CA MET A 137 -11.17 -12.10 -5.26
C MET A 137 -11.77 -13.50 -5.25
N TRP A 138 -12.20 -13.96 -4.07
CA TRP A 138 -12.89 -15.22 -3.91
C TRP A 138 -13.92 -15.13 -2.80
N THR A 139 -15.10 -15.71 -3.01
CA THR A 139 -16.18 -15.71 -2.01
C THR A 139 -15.72 -16.39 -0.71
N ALA A 140 -16.00 -15.76 0.43
CA ALA A 140 -15.63 -16.21 1.76
C ALA A 140 -14.13 -16.22 2.09
N GLU A 141 -13.28 -15.67 1.22
CA GLU A 141 -11.84 -15.53 1.45
C GLU A 141 -11.42 -14.05 1.48
N PRO A 142 -11.62 -13.36 2.60
CA PRO A 142 -11.41 -11.90 2.66
C PRO A 142 -9.93 -11.50 2.69
N TRP A 143 -9.03 -12.40 3.05
CA TRP A 143 -7.62 -12.07 3.30
C TRP A 143 -6.71 -12.33 2.11
N LEU A 144 -6.87 -13.48 1.45
CA LEU A 144 -6.06 -13.91 0.28
C LEU A 144 -4.57 -13.55 0.43
N TYR A 145 -3.97 -12.97 -0.60
CA TYR A 145 -2.56 -12.60 -0.64
C TYR A 145 -2.30 -11.11 -0.34
N HIS A 146 -3.28 -10.41 0.25
CA HIS A 146 -3.17 -8.99 0.57
C HIS A 146 -2.15 -8.73 1.68
N ALA A 147 -1.32 -7.67 1.48
CA ALA A 147 -0.26 -7.32 2.42
C ALA A 147 -0.78 -6.75 3.74
N ARG A 148 -1.93 -6.05 3.74
CA ARG A 148 -2.54 -5.41 4.91
C ARG A 148 -1.65 -4.42 5.65
N LEU A 149 -0.66 -3.84 4.97
CA LEU A 149 0.32 -2.90 5.54
C LEU A 149 -0.11 -1.43 5.44
N GLY A 150 -1.23 -1.15 4.76
CA GLY A 150 -1.67 0.23 4.51
C GLY A 150 -1.89 1.04 5.79
N SER A 151 -2.55 0.46 6.81
CA SER A 151 -2.74 1.11 8.12
C SER A 151 -1.41 1.37 8.82
N ALA A 152 -0.51 0.39 8.86
CA ALA A 152 0.79 0.52 9.49
C ALA A 152 1.68 1.59 8.83
N LEU A 153 1.62 1.72 7.50
CA LEU A 153 2.30 2.79 6.76
C LEU A 153 1.67 4.17 7.05
N ASN A 154 0.35 4.26 7.07
CA ASN A 154 -0.35 5.54 7.28
C ASN A 154 -0.23 6.04 8.73
N LEU A 155 -0.21 5.13 9.70
CA LEU A 155 0.01 5.43 11.12
C LEU A 155 1.50 5.57 11.48
N LYS A 156 2.41 5.46 10.51
CA LYS A 156 3.87 5.58 10.69
C LYS A 156 4.47 4.51 11.61
N LEU A 157 3.82 3.37 11.76
CA LEU A 157 4.36 2.20 12.47
C LEU A 157 5.47 1.51 11.67
N LEU A 158 5.39 1.57 10.33
CA LEU A 158 6.42 1.11 9.40
C LEU A 158 6.89 2.24 8.50
N HIS A 159 8.18 2.31 8.27
CA HIS A 159 8.74 3.23 7.28
C HIS A 159 8.65 2.61 5.88
N PRO A 160 8.23 3.34 4.83
CA PRO A 160 8.08 2.77 3.49
C PRO A 160 9.38 2.19 2.91
N ALA A 161 10.54 2.79 3.19
CA ALA A 161 11.81 2.23 2.76
C ALA A 161 12.13 0.87 3.40
N GLU A 162 11.74 0.66 4.66
CA GLU A 162 11.89 -0.63 5.36
C GLU A 162 11.07 -1.72 4.67
N VAL A 163 9.84 -1.41 4.30
CA VAL A 163 8.94 -2.34 3.61
C VAL A 163 9.46 -2.69 2.19
N ILE A 164 9.91 -1.67 1.45
CA ILE A 164 10.49 -1.84 0.12
C ILE A 164 11.77 -2.69 0.21
N HIS A 165 12.64 -2.40 1.17
CA HIS A 165 13.89 -3.14 1.36
C HIS A 165 13.64 -4.62 1.71
N ALA A 166 12.66 -4.91 2.58
CA ALA A 166 12.29 -6.28 2.91
C ALA A 166 11.82 -7.06 1.66
N ALA A 167 10.97 -6.43 0.82
CA ALA A 167 10.51 -7.05 -0.42
C ALA A 167 11.64 -7.25 -1.44
N GLU A 168 12.52 -6.25 -1.63
CA GLU A 168 13.66 -6.38 -2.53
C GLU A 168 14.65 -7.46 -2.06
N SER A 169 14.87 -7.56 -0.74
CA SER A 169 15.71 -8.60 -0.15
C SER A 169 15.16 -10.00 -0.39
N ALA A 170 13.83 -10.17 -0.32
CA ALA A 170 13.18 -11.44 -0.63
C ALA A 170 13.42 -11.88 -2.09
N TRP A 171 13.39 -10.93 -3.04
CA TRP A 171 13.74 -11.25 -4.41
C TRP A 171 15.24 -11.60 -4.57
N ARG A 172 16.14 -10.78 -4.01
CA ARG A 172 17.58 -11.01 -4.15
C ARG A 172 18.05 -12.31 -3.51
N SER A 173 17.35 -12.78 -2.47
CA SER A 173 17.59 -14.11 -1.86
C SER A 173 16.92 -15.27 -2.62
N GLY A 174 16.13 -15.00 -3.66
CA GLY A 174 15.39 -16.03 -4.40
C GLY A 174 14.12 -16.53 -3.74
N HIS A 175 13.67 -15.87 -2.63
CA HIS A 175 12.46 -16.24 -1.92
C HIS A 175 11.18 -15.86 -2.67
N ALA A 176 11.18 -14.72 -3.36
CA ALA A 176 10.03 -14.25 -4.13
C ALA A 176 10.41 -13.88 -5.57
N PRO A 177 9.55 -14.14 -6.57
CA PRO A 177 9.82 -13.82 -7.97
C PRO A 177 9.75 -12.31 -8.23
N ILE A 178 10.52 -11.83 -9.21
CA ILE A 178 10.63 -10.41 -9.54
C ILE A 178 9.30 -9.73 -9.86
N ASN A 179 8.39 -10.42 -10.54
CA ASN A 179 7.08 -9.88 -10.90
C ASN A 179 6.21 -9.58 -9.66
N ALA A 180 6.24 -10.43 -8.66
CA ALA A 180 5.53 -10.22 -7.39
C ALA A 180 6.15 -9.06 -6.61
N VAL A 181 7.47 -9.04 -6.48
CA VAL A 181 8.20 -8.00 -5.74
C VAL A 181 8.07 -6.64 -6.41
N GLU A 182 8.26 -6.57 -7.72
CA GLU A 182 8.09 -5.32 -8.47
C GLU A 182 6.64 -4.81 -8.39
N GLY A 183 5.66 -5.69 -8.57
CA GLY A 183 4.25 -5.38 -8.44
C GLY A 183 3.90 -4.81 -7.07
N PHE A 184 4.45 -5.38 -6.00
CA PHE A 184 4.26 -4.89 -4.63
C PHE A 184 4.96 -3.54 -4.39
N ILE A 185 6.24 -3.41 -4.74
CA ILE A 185 7.00 -2.18 -4.57
C ILE A 185 6.37 -1.02 -5.36
N ARG A 186 5.80 -1.29 -6.52
CA ARG A 186 5.09 -0.30 -7.34
C ARG A 186 3.86 0.29 -6.64
N GLN A 187 3.19 -0.44 -5.76
CA GLN A 187 2.08 0.12 -4.98
C GLN A 187 2.58 1.19 -3.99
N ILE A 188 3.77 1.02 -3.43
CA ILE A 188 4.34 1.95 -2.44
C ILE A 188 5.13 3.06 -3.15
N LEU A 189 6.15 2.70 -3.91
CA LEU A 189 7.07 3.66 -4.53
C LEU A 189 6.48 4.32 -5.79
N GLY A 190 5.57 3.63 -6.47
CA GLY A 190 4.85 4.17 -7.62
C GLY A 190 3.59 4.92 -7.19
N TRP A 191 2.54 4.20 -6.87
CA TRP A 191 1.21 4.79 -6.64
C TRP A 191 1.13 5.69 -5.41
N ARG A 192 1.62 5.26 -4.26
CA ARG A 192 1.54 6.06 -3.04
C ARG A 192 2.32 7.37 -3.16
N GLU A 193 3.51 7.34 -3.72
CA GLU A 193 4.31 8.55 -3.97
C GLU A 193 3.70 9.43 -5.06
N TYR A 194 3.14 8.83 -6.11
CA TYR A 194 2.47 9.55 -7.18
C TYR A 194 1.20 10.28 -6.69
N VAL A 195 0.35 9.60 -5.94
CA VAL A 195 -0.89 10.19 -5.38
C VAL A 195 -0.55 11.34 -4.44
N ARG A 196 0.49 11.20 -3.61
CA ARG A 196 0.99 12.31 -2.79
C ARG A 196 1.45 13.50 -3.65
N GLY A 197 2.16 13.23 -4.73
CA GLY A 197 2.59 14.27 -5.67
C GLY A 197 1.41 15.04 -6.28
N ILE A 198 0.37 14.32 -6.70
CA ILE A 198 -0.89 14.92 -7.19
C ILE A 198 -1.56 15.74 -6.08
N TYR A 199 -1.62 15.21 -4.85
CA TYR A 199 -2.18 15.93 -3.70
C TYR A 199 -1.51 17.30 -3.50
N TRP A 200 -0.18 17.32 -3.39
CA TRP A 200 0.57 18.56 -3.20
C TRP A 200 0.48 19.53 -4.39
N LEU A 201 0.28 19.00 -5.58
CA LEU A 201 0.16 19.81 -6.80
C LEU A 201 -1.23 20.43 -6.94
N LYS A 202 -2.28 19.74 -6.52
CA LYS A 202 -3.66 20.05 -6.90
C LYS A 202 -4.56 20.52 -5.75
N MET A 203 -4.21 20.23 -4.50
CA MET A 203 -5.03 20.66 -3.36
C MET A 203 -4.80 22.13 -3.02
N PRO A 204 -5.82 22.89 -2.52
CA PRO A 204 -7.16 22.39 -2.17
C PRO A 204 -8.18 22.36 -3.32
N GLU A 205 -7.86 22.92 -4.47
CA GLU A 205 -8.81 23.09 -5.57
C GLU A 205 -9.33 21.76 -6.11
N TYR A 206 -8.53 20.69 -6.03
CA TYR A 206 -8.87 19.37 -6.55
C TYR A 206 -10.08 18.74 -5.89
N GLU A 207 -10.38 19.06 -4.64
CA GLU A 207 -11.59 18.55 -3.95
C GLU A 207 -12.89 19.00 -4.59
N ASN A 208 -12.85 20.12 -5.33
CA ASN A 208 -14.00 20.67 -6.02
C ASN A 208 -14.10 20.23 -7.49
N GLU A 209 -13.10 19.48 -7.99
CA GLU A 209 -13.14 18.97 -9.35
C GLU A 209 -14.12 17.77 -9.43
N ASN A 210 -15.15 17.90 -10.28
CA ASN A 210 -16.13 16.85 -10.55
C ASN A 210 -16.36 16.74 -12.07
N TYR A 211 -15.42 16.13 -12.77
CA TYR A 211 -15.42 16.03 -14.23
C TYR A 211 -16.71 15.41 -14.80
N LEU A 212 -17.30 14.44 -14.10
CA LEU A 212 -18.50 13.75 -14.53
C LEU A 212 -19.80 14.46 -14.09
N GLY A 213 -19.70 15.53 -13.28
CA GLY A 213 -20.87 16.20 -12.70
C GLY A 213 -21.72 15.26 -11.82
N ALA A 214 -21.08 14.28 -11.17
CA ALA A 214 -21.77 13.30 -10.34
C ALA A 214 -22.28 13.94 -9.04
N ASP A 215 -23.59 13.99 -8.83
CA ASP A 215 -24.26 14.65 -7.68
C ASP A 215 -25.15 13.69 -6.87
N ARG A 216 -25.26 12.43 -7.30
CA ARG A 216 -26.04 11.43 -6.58
C ARG A 216 -25.37 11.01 -5.30
N LYS A 217 -26.15 10.95 -4.21
CA LYS A 217 -25.69 10.36 -2.96
C LYS A 217 -25.38 8.89 -3.15
N LEU A 218 -24.37 8.38 -2.44
CA LEU A 218 -24.09 6.95 -2.41
C LEU A 218 -25.30 6.19 -1.84
N PRO A 219 -25.75 5.11 -2.50
CA PRO A 219 -26.77 4.24 -1.97
C PRO A 219 -26.38 3.65 -0.60
N TRP A 220 -27.37 3.37 0.25
CA TRP A 220 -27.16 2.79 1.57
C TRP A 220 -26.41 1.42 1.51
N LEU A 221 -26.56 0.70 0.40
CA LEU A 221 -25.83 -0.54 0.14
C LEU A 221 -24.33 -0.46 0.46
N TYR A 222 -23.70 0.69 0.18
CA TYR A 222 -22.27 0.88 0.46
C TYR A 222 -21.92 1.04 1.94
N TRP A 223 -22.91 1.28 2.78
CA TRP A 223 -22.73 1.49 4.22
C TRP A 223 -23.25 0.30 5.05
N GLY A 224 -24.42 -0.24 4.69
CA GLY A 224 -25.09 -1.28 5.45
C GLY A 224 -25.08 -2.67 4.80
N GLY A 225 -24.67 -2.79 3.53
CA GLY A 225 -24.71 -4.06 2.80
C GLY A 225 -26.12 -4.59 2.46
N GLU A 226 -27.17 -3.82 2.79
CA GLU A 226 -28.56 -4.16 2.49
C GLU A 226 -29.07 -3.32 1.30
N THR A 227 -29.86 -3.96 0.44
CA THR A 227 -30.48 -3.34 -0.74
C THR A 227 -31.88 -2.81 -0.43
#